data_829ae80eb4dd6aebb0a9dfba981c78ff
#
_entry.id   829ae80eb4dd6aebb0a9dfba981c78ff
#
_cell.length_a   1.000
_cell.length_b   1.000
_cell.length_c   1.000
_cell.angle_alpha   90.00
_cell.angle_beta   90.00
_cell.angle_gamma   90.00
#
_symmetry.space_group_name_H-M   'P 1'
#
loop_
_entity.id
_entity.type
_entity.pdbx_description
1 polymer ?
#
loop_
_entity_poly.entity_id
_entity_poly.type
_entity_poly.pdbx_seq_one_letter_code
_entity_poly.pdbx_strand_id
1 'polypeptide(L)'
;MKEKSIKYLITIMALALFGLVCVQVYYLSEAVDAKEYEFKTSVHKALMATSSKVEQYEATGMLPKYKGGEDLYQLWHTGDTASDFGYAIQFQGKAVFENANGELIEQTTTAVIDKEGNLISSTKQSNNKKKNNIDYSREIVDQMRLDFNKYQPKPIFERVDIHFLYQLLGEELKVQGIKTQYHIGIISDGNKFVKEKGIDKELFLNSPHQMKLFPNDFYFHNDYISVYFPKEKHFILGSMSWIILLSLIFILAIVFVFWKTTHTIVEQKKLAIIKNDFVNNMTHELKTPISIISLTCEVLSDTSIPKTPERLAKHYQTIQQENKRLATLVESVLQSAVMDKGSFRLKRELVDINQLVEDVVERMSVKINIGNGGISFEPNADEDDFYVDKVHFTNSINNLIDNAIKYTKETPHIEVTTRNAYNGIVISVKDNGIGISKEEQSKIFEKLYRVPTGNLHDVKGFGLGLNYVKNVIERHGGHVKVQSALGKGSTFSIFIPKDESFENKTSV
;
A
#
# COMPACT_ATOMS: atom_id res chain seq x y z
N MET A 1 -0.04 2.68 29.05
CA MET A 1 1.30 2.35 28.50
C MET A 1 2.20 3.59 28.55
N LYS A 2 3.45 3.46 29.01
CA LYS A 2 4.42 4.57 29.04
C LYS A 2 4.69 5.03 27.60
N GLU A 3 4.91 6.31 27.37
CA GLU A 3 5.16 6.89 26.03
C GLU A 3 6.27 6.17 25.26
N LYS A 4 7.32 5.76 25.98
CA LYS A 4 8.43 4.95 25.44
C LYS A 4 7.95 3.61 24.86
N SER A 5 7.02 2.93 25.51
CA SER A 5 6.52 1.60 25.04
C SER A 5 5.77 1.69 23.72
N ILE A 6 5.05 2.78 23.44
CA ILE A 6 4.34 2.98 22.17
C ILE A 6 5.34 3.29 21.05
N LYS A 7 6.37 4.13 21.34
CA LYS A 7 7.44 4.40 20.36
C LYS A 7 8.18 3.11 20.01
N TYR A 8 8.51 2.26 20.98
CA TYR A 8 9.12 0.96 20.72
C TYR A 8 8.22 0.03 19.88
N LEU A 9 6.93 -0.02 20.20
CA LEU A 9 5.98 -0.84 19.42
C LEU A 9 5.92 -0.39 17.96
N ILE A 10 5.79 0.91 17.72
CA ILE A 10 5.78 1.47 16.35
C ILE A 10 7.10 1.19 15.63
N THR A 11 8.25 1.32 16.33
CA THR A 11 9.56 1.03 15.74
C THR A 11 9.69 -0.46 15.36
N ILE A 12 9.26 -1.38 16.23
CA ILE A 12 9.27 -2.82 15.96
C ILE A 12 8.36 -3.15 14.76
N MET A 13 7.16 -2.56 14.73
CA MET A 13 6.23 -2.73 13.62
C MET A 13 6.81 -2.18 12.30
N ALA A 14 7.50 -1.03 12.34
CA ALA A 14 8.16 -0.46 11.17
C ALA A 14 9.31 -1.33 10.67
N LEU A 15 10.12 -1.90 11.57
CA LEU A 15 11.18 -2.85 11.23
C LEU A 15 10.60 -4.14 10.62
N ALA A 16 9.52 -4.67 11.18
CA ALA A 16 8.84 -5.84 10.64
C ALA A 16 8.27 -5.57 9.23
N LEU A 17 7.64 -4.40 9.03
CA LEU A 17 7.16 -3.96 7.72
C LEU A 17 8.32 -3.87 6.71
N PHE A 18 9.43 -3.24 7.10
CA PHE A 18 10.61 -3.11 6.25
C PHE A 18 11.17 -4.48 5.87
N GLY A 19 11.32 -5.40 6.83
CA GLY A 19 11.77 -6.77 6.57
C GLY A 19 10.85 -7.50 5.60
N LEU A 20 9.54 -7.35 5.74
CA LEU A 20 8.55 -7.97 4.87
C LEU A 20 8.61 -7.44 3.44
N VAL A 21 8.81 -6.12 3.26
CA VAL A 21 9.02 -5.51 1.94
C VAL A 21 10.32 -6.01 1.31
N CYS A 22 11.42 -6.12 2.08
CA CYS A 22 12.68 -6.68 1.57
C CYS A 22 12.52 -8.13 1.07
N VAL A 23 11.81 -8.96 1.82
CA VAL A 23 11.49 -10.34 1.43
C VAL A 23 10.67 -10.37 0.15
N GLN A 24 9.68 -9.49 0.03
CA GLN A 24 8.84 -9.39 -1.16
C GLN A 24 9.66 -9.01 -2.41
N VAL A 25 10.55 -8.03 -2.29
CA VAL A 25 11.44 -7.59 -3.38
C VAL A 25 12.39 -8.72 -3.77
N TYR A 26 12.94 -9.46 -2.79
CA TYR A 26 13.79 -10.62 -3.05
C TYR A 26 13.05 -11.70 -3.87
N TYR A 27 11.85 -12.11 -3.45
CA TYR A 27 11.07 -13.10 -4.19
C TYR A 27 10.67 -12.64 -5.58
N LEU A 28 10.39 -11.34 -5.76
CA LEU A 28 10.09 -10.79 -7.09
C LEU A 28 11.31 -10.85 -8.00
N SER A 29 12.51 -10.52 -7.48
CA SER A 29 13.77 -10.65 -8.24
C SER A 29 14.02 -12.10 -8.66
N GLU A 30 13.91 -13.05 -7.73
CA GLU A 30 14.11 -14.47 -8.02
C GLU A 30 13.09 -15.00 -9.04
N ALA A 31 11.85 -14.53 -8.98
CA ALA A 31 10.83 -14.89 -9.98
C ALA A 31 11.17 -14.35 -11.39
N VAL A 32 11.78 -13.16 -11.48
CA VAL A 32 12.26 -12.61 -12.76
C VAL A 32 13.38 -13.47 -13.31
N ASP A 33 14.38 -13.81 -12.49
CA ASP A 33 15.52 -14.63 -12.89
C ASP A 33 15.06 -16.03 -13.35
N ALA A 34 14.12 -16.64 -12.65
CA ALA A 34 13.52 -17.90 -13.03
C ALA A 34 12.81 -17.84 -14.39
N LYS A 35 12.09 -16.76 -14.68
CA LYS A 35 11.42 -16.55 -15.96
C LYS A 35 12.40 -16.26 -17.10
N GLU A 36 13.48 -15.57 -16.82
CA GLU A 36 14.56 -15.38 -17.80
C GLU A 36 15.22 -16.73 -18.17
N TYR A 37 15.48 -17.56 -17.18
CA TYR A 37 15.99 -18.91 -17.39
C TYR A 37 15.02 -19.79 -18.17
N GLU A 38 13.72 -19.76 -17.85
CA GLU A 38 12.67 -20.47 -18.59
C GLU A 38 12.61 -20.02 -20.05
N PHE A 39 12.69 -18.72 -20.31
CA PHE A 39 12.73 -18.15 -21.66
C PHE A 39 13.95 -18.68 -22.43
N LYS A 40 15.17 -18.57 -21.87
CA LYS A 40 16.40 -19.07 -22.50
C LYS A 40 16.31 -20.57 -22.83
N THR A 41 15.77 -21.34 -21.91
CA THR A 41 15.59 -22.79 -22.09
C THR A 41 14.58 -23.08 -23.21
N SER A 42 13.48 -22.33 -23.28
CA SER A 42 12.46 -22.48 -24.31
C SER A 42 12.98 -22.07 -25.69
N VAL A 43 13.76 -21.00 -25.79
CA VAL A 43 14.46 -20.62 -27.03
C VAL A 43 15.44 -21.71 -27.46
N HIS A 44 16.21 -22.25 -26.53
CA HIS A 44 17.17 -23.33 -26.83
C HIS A 44 16.47 -24.59 -27.37
N LYS A 45 15.32 -24.97 -26.79
CA LYS A 45 14.50 -26.08 -27.29
C LYS A 45 13.97 -25.82 -28.70
N ALA A 46 13.51 -24.60 -28.97
CA ALA A 46 13.03 -24.22 -30.31
C ALA A 46 14.18 -24.27 -31.32
N LEU A 47 15.35 -23.77 -30.98
CA LEU A 47 16.53 -23.83 -31.85
C LEU A 47 16.97 -25.28 -32.13
N MET A 48 16.97 -26.13 -31.09
CA MET A 48 17.32 -27.55 -31.22
C MET A 48 16.34 -28.28 -32.13
N ALA A 49 15.02 -28.03 -31.96
CA ALA A 49 14.01 -28.62 -32.85
C ALA A 49 14.16 -28.12 -34.29
N THR A 50 14.46 -26.84 -34.48
CA THR A 50 14.72 -26.26 -35.81
C THR A 50 15.92 -26.92 -36.47
N SER A 51 17.04 -27.03 -35.77
CA SER A 51 18.27 -27.68 -36.27
C SER A 51 18.02 -29.12 -36.68
N SER A 52 17.36 -29.91 -35.83
CA SER A 52 17.01 -31.29 -36.12
C SER A 52 16.09 -31.44 -37.35
N LYS A 53 15.10 -30.55 -37.48
CA LYS A 53 14.21 -30.57 -38.66
C LYS A 53 14.94 -30.18 -39.94
N VAL A 54 15.84 -29.20 -39.88
CA VAL A 54 16.67 -28.80 -41.02
C VAL A 54 17.52 -29.97 -41.50
N GLU A 55 18.19 -30.70 -40.61
CA GLU A 55 18.96 -31.90 -40.92
C GLU A 55 18.05 -32.98 -41.59
N GLN A 56 16.87 -33.20 -41.04
CA GLN A 56 15.90 -34.16 -41.59
C GLN A 56 15.45 -33.77 -43.00
N TYR A 57 15.13 -32.49 -43.23
CA TYR A 57 14.73 -32.00 -44.55
C TYR A 57 15.90 -32.08 -45.56
N GLU A 58 17.13 -31.83 -45.16
CA GLU A 58 18.32 -32.00 -45.99
C GLU A 58 18.50 -33.46 -46.38
N ALA A 59 18.45 -34.39 -45.43
CA ALA A 59 18.61 -35.82 -45.67
C ALA A 59 17.53 -36.39 -46.61
N THR A 60 16.31 -35.84 -46.59
CA THR A 60 15.21 -36.25 -47.50
C THR A 60 15.20 -35.52 -48.84
N GLY A 61 16.14 -34.57 -49.05
CA GLY A 61 16.16 -33.72 -50.27
C GLY A 61 15.00 -32.73 -50.38
N MET A 62 14.28 -32.50 -49.28
CA MET A 62 13.09 -31.62 -49.24
C MET A 62 13.41 -30.18 -48.83
N LEU A 63 14.70 -29.87 -48.57
CA LEU A 63 15.09 -28.49 -48.23
C LEU A 63 14.85 -27.56 -49.43
N PRO A 64 14.12 -26.45 -49.23
CA PRO A 64 14.05 -25.42 -50.23
C PRO A 64 15.42 -24.82 -50.49
N LYS A 65 15.88 -24.87 -51.73
CA LYS A 65 17.13 -24.22 -52.10
C LYS A 65 16.94 -22.71 -52.17
N TYR A 66 17.91 -21.98 -51.64
CA TYR A 66 17.94 -20.53 -51.73
C TYR A 66 17.84 -20.07 -53.18
N LYS A 67 16.72 -19.49 -53.54
CA LYS A 67 16.54 -18.76 -54.81
C LYS A 67 16.84 -17.30 -54.44
N GLY A 68 18.06 -16.84 -54.82
CA GLY A 68 18.50 -15.46 -54.55
C GLY A 68 17.40 -14.45 -54.82
N GLY A 69 16.72 -14.04 -53.78
CA GLY A 69 15.68 -13.02 -53.75
C GLY A 69 16.31 -11.75 -53.19
N GLU A 70 16.19 -10.70 -53.96
CA GLU A 70 16.70 -9.39 -53.64
C GLU A 70 16.13 -8.89 -52.32
N ASP A 71 17.02 -8.26 -51.53
CA ASP A 71 16.72 -7.14 -50.63
C ASP A 71 16.54 -7.31 -49.14
N LEU A 72 16.33 -8.46 -48.55
CA LEU A 72 16.16 -8.55 -47.09
C LEU A 72 17.41 -9.00 -46.34
N TYR A 73 18.34 -9.70 -46.96
CA TYR A 73 19.55 -10.26 -46.33
C TYR A 73 20.83 -9.81 -47.02
N GLN A 74 21.83 -9.42 -46.23
CA GLN A 74 23.14 -8.95 -46.69
C GLN A 74 24.23 -9.98 -46.35
N LEU A 75 24.95 -10.44 -47.38
CA LEU A 75 26.12 -11.32 -47.25
C LEU A 75 27.33 -10.44 -46.87
N TRP A 76 28.01 -10.71 -45.79
CA TRP A 76 29.22 -10.03 -45.37
C TRP A 76 30.40 -11.01 -45.41
N HIS A 77 31.45 -10.62 -46.11
CA HIS A 77 32.76 -11.25 -46.01
C HIS A 77 33.60 -10.40 -45.06
N THR A 78 34.07 -10.97 -43.95
CA THR A 78 35.15 -10.33 -43.20
C THR A 78 36.44 -10.68 -43.84
N GLY A 79 37.21 -9.62 -44.24
CA GLY A 79 38.43 -9.75 -44.99
C GLY A 79 39.50 -10.61 -44.34
N ASP A 80 40.35 -11.10 -45.20
CA ASP A 80 41.51 -11.96 -45.02
C ASP A 80 42.24 -11.83 -43.67
N THR A 81 42.08 -12.85 -42.84
CA THR A 81 43.18 -13.35 -41.99
C THR A 81 43.04 -14.87 -41.95
N ALA A 82 43.51 -15.51 -42.95
CA ALA A 82 43.78 -16.95 -42.92
C ALA A 82 44.89 -17.20 -41.91
N SER A 83 44.57 -17.54 -40.71
CA SER A 83 45.50 -18.21 -39.83
C SER A 83 45.61 -19.67 -40.24
N ASP A 84 46.76 -20.07 -40.66
CA ASP A 84 47.21 -21.42 -40.99
C ASP A 84 47.02 -22.37 -39.79
N PHE A 85 45.81 -22.92 -39.62
CA PHE A 85 45.62 -24.13 -38.80
C PHE A 85 45.18 -25.24 -39.75
N GLY A 86 46.13 -26.15 -40.02
CA GLY A 86 45.88 -27.40 -40.73
C GLY A 86 44.84 -28.24 -40.02
N TYR A 87 43.63 -28.32 -40.56
CA TYR A 87 42.61 -29.23 -40.08
C TYR A 87 42.85 -30.63 -40.60
N ALA A 88 43.13 -31.56 -39.72
CA ALA A 88 43.12 -32.99 -40.02
C ALA A 88 41.74 -33.54 -39.58
N ILE A 89 41.06 -34.26 -40.48
CA ILE A 89 39.73 -34.84 -40.20
C ILE A 89 39.96 -36.30 -39.74
N GLN A 90 39.45 -36.63 -38.57
CA GLN A 90 39.52 -37.96 -38.03
C GLN A 90 38.20 -38.68 -38.23
N PHE A 91 38.22 -39.78 -38.99
CA PHE A 91 37.10 -40.66 -39.19
C PHE A 91 37.22 -41.90 -38.34
N GLN A 92 36.11 -42.32 -37.73
CA GLN A 92 36.02 -43.55 -36.99
C GLN A 92 34.88 -44.41 -37.57
N GLY A 93 35.22 -45.46 -38.27
CA GLY A 93 34.25 -46.40 -38.81
C GLY A 93 34.26 -47.70 -38.00
N LYS A 94 33.08 -48.17 -37.62
CA LYS A 94 32.87 -49.51 -37.06
C LYS A 94 32.31 -50.43 -38.10
N ALA A 95 32.98 -51.56 -38.36
CA ALA A 95 32.47 -52.62 -39.23
C ALA A 95 32.35 -53.90 -38.38
N VAL A 96 31.22 -54.57 -38.53
CA VAL A 96 30.95 -55.85 -37.91
C VAL A 96 31.01 -56.92 -38.99
N PHE A 97 31.91 -57.86 -38.85
CA PHE A 97 32.07 -58.96 -39.81
C PHE A 97 31.78 -60.29 -39.12
N GLU A 98 31.17 -61.21 -39.82
CA GLU A 98 31.03 -62.60 -39.38
C GLU A 98 32.19 -63.40 -39.95
N ASN A 99 32.96 -64.09 -39.06
CA ASN A 99 34.07 -64.93 -39.49
C ASN A 99 33.53 -66.29 -39.98
N ALA A 100 34.40 -67.07 -40.59
CA ALA A 100 34.04 -68.40 -41.14
C ALA A 100 33.51 -69.36 -40.04
N ASN A 101 33.58 -69.01 -38.78
CA ASN A 101 33.11 -69.81 -37.63
C ASN A 101 31.77 -69.21 -37.05
N GLY A 102 31.12 -68.22 -37.67
CA GLY A 102 29.90 -67.62 -37.19
C GLY A 102 30.05 -66.61 -36.05
N GLU A 103 31.29 -66.20 -35.72
CA GLU A 103 31.53 -65.17 -34.69
C GLU A 103 31.53 -63.78 -35.27
N LEU A 104 30.83 -62.86 -34.65
CA LEU A 104 30.83 -61.47 -35.02
C LEU A 104 32.08 -60.73 -34.48
N ILE A 105 32.89 -60.22 -35.42
CA ILE A 105 34.10 -59.44 -35.10
C ILE A 105 33.82 -57.98 -35.33
N GLU A 106 33.91 -57.18 -34.32
CA GLU A 106 33.81 -55.74 -34.41
C GLU A 106 35.19 -55.11 -34.65
N GLN A 107 35.36 -54.44 -35.76
CA GLN A 107 36.57 -53.76 -36.12
C GLN A 107 36.32 -52.23 -36.22
N THR A 108 37.08 -51.48 -35.38
CA THR A 108 37.08 -50.01 -35.44
C THR A 108 38.29 -49.56 -36.24
N THR A 109 38.08 -48.82 -37.29
CA THR A 109 39.12 -48.19 -38.12
C THR A 109 39.05 -46.69 -37.91
N THR A 110 40.14 -46.08 -37.45
CA THR A 110 40.28 -44.62 -37.34
C THR A 110 41.21 -44.15 -38.44
N ALA A 111 40.76 -43.24 -39.28
CA ALA A 111 41.56 -42.64 -40.36
C ALA A 111 41.60 -41.11 -40.14
N VAL A 112 42.75 -40.51 -40.36
CA VAL A 112 42.98 -39.07 -40.32
C VAL A 112 43.35 -38.60 -41.73
N ILE A 113 42.61 -37.63 -42.26
CA ILE A 113 42.76 -37.14 -43.66
C ILE A 113 43.03 -35.61 -43.60
N ASP A 114 43.91 -35.12 -44.51
CA ASP A 114 44.13 -33.67 -44.68
C ASP A 114 43.05 -32.95 -45.47
N LYS A 115 43.20 -31.63 -45.64
CA LYS A 115 42.29 -30.80 -46.42
C LYS A 115 42.12 -31.19 -47.91
N GLU A 116 43.09 -31.88 -48.41
CA GLU A 116 43.15 -32.30 -49.84
C GLU A 116 42.62 -33.71 -50.03
N GLY A 117 42.18 -34.37 -48.94
CA GLY A 117 41.66 -35.73 -48.95
C GLY A 117 42.77 -36.80 -48.88
N ASN A 118 43.99 -36.45 -48.55
CA ASN A 118 45.10 -37.42 -48.41
C ASN A 118 45.09 -38.04 -47.02
N LEU A 119 45.31 -39.34 -46.97
CA LEU A 119 45.38 -40.08 -45.70
C LEU A 119 46.66 -39.75 -44.94
N ILE A 120 46.52 -39.09 -43.77
CA ILE A 120 47.66 -38.78 -42.89
C ILE A 120 48.02 -40.00 -42.05
N SER A 121 47.05 -40.67 -41.50
CA SER A 121 47.25 -41.85 -40.66
C SER A 121 46.02 -42.74 -40.59
N SER A 122 46.21 -44.05 -40.42
CA SER A 122 45.10 -44.96 -40.16
C SER A 122 45.50 -45.93 -39.05
N THR A 123 44.59 -46.10 -38.06
CA THR A 123 44.80 -47.05 -36.95
C THR A 123 43.65 -48.06 -36.95
N LYS A 124 43.98 -49.32 -36.86
CA LYS A 124 43.03 -50.41 -36.73
C LYS A 124 43.05 -50.95 -35.30
N GLN A 125 41.90 -51.03 -34.69
CA GLN A 125 41.73 -51.84 -33.48
C GLN A 125 40.76 -52.99 -33.77
N SER A 126 41.25 -54.19 -33.58
CA SER A 126 40.43 -55.41 -33.69
C SER A 126 40.42 -56.14 -32.35
N ASN A 127 39.26 -56.55 -31.90
CA ASN A 127 39.11 -57.25 -30.61
C ASN A 127 39.39 -58.75 -30.70
N ASN A 128 39.98 -59.26 -31.81
CA ASN A 128 40.29 -60.65 -31.91
C ASN A 128 41.76 -60.93 -32.38
N LYS A 129 42.51 -61.69 -31.57
CA LYS A 129 43.86 -62.05 -31.83
C LYS A 129 43.99 -63.20 -32.87
N LYS A 130 43.79 -62.89 -34.16
CA LYS A 130 44.36 -63.72 -35.24
C LYS A 130 44.59 -62.90 -36.49
N LYS A 131 45.82 -62.88 -36.94
CA LYS A 131 46.31 -62.35 -38.18
C LYS A 131 45.59 -63.04 -39.40
N ASN A 132 44.75 -62.34 -40.11
CA ASN A 132 44.60 -62.53 -41.55
C ASN A 132 44.45 -61.16 -42.19
N ASN A 133 45.47 -60.79 -42.95
CA ASN A 133 45.56 -59.58 -43.70
C ASN A 133 44.59 -59.71 -44.90
N ILE A 134 43.43 -59.21 -44.76
CA ILE A 134 42.57 -58.84 -45.94
C ILE A 134 42.56 -57.34 -45.99
N ASP A 135 42.92 -56.82 -47.14
CA ASP A 135 43.18 -55.38 -47.41
C ASP A 135 41.87 -54.54 -47.49
N TYR A 136 40.86 -54.92 -46.67
CA TYR A 136 39.57 -54.21 -46.59
C TYR A 136 39.72 -52.79 -46.11
N SER A 137 40.83 -52.46 -45.49
CA SER A 137 41.08 -51.08 -45.04
C SER A 137 41.32 -50.10 -46.16
N ARG A 138 41.89 -50.56 -47.25
CA ARG A 138 42.07 -49.73 -48.47
C ARG A 138 40.74 -49.49 -49.15
N GLU A 139 39.96 -50.53 -49.35
CA GLU A 139 38.64 -50.43 -49.97
C GLU A 139 37.68 -49.51 -49.20
N ILE A 140 37.64 -49.60 -47.84
CA ILE A 140 36.83 -48.71 -47.01
C ILE A 140 37.33 -47.29 -47.09
N VAL A 141 38.64 -47.08 -47.04
CA VAL A 141 39.26 -45.75 -47.17
C VAL A 141 39.09 -45.22 -48.59
N ASP A 142 39.20 -46.04 -49.62
CA ASP A 142 38.99 -45.63 -51.03
C ASP A 142 37.49 -45.36 -51.30
N GLN A 143 36.58 -46.14 -50.72
CA GLN A 143 35.17 -45.84 -50.76
C GLN A 143 34.77 -44.56 -50.01
N MET A 144 35.33 -44.38 -48.82
CA MET A 144 35.21 -43.12 -48.07
C MET A 144 35.80 -41.93 -48.87
N ARG A 145 36.93 -42.13 -49.57
CA ARG A 145 37.58 -41.12 -50.41
C ARG A 145 36.78 -40.81 -51.68
N LEU A 146 36.12 -41.79 -52.28
CA LEU A 146 35.23 -41.61 -53.43
C LEU A 146 33.96 -40.90 -53.02
N ASP A 147 33.41 -41.20 -51.84
CA ASP A 147 32.25 -40.52 -51.30
C ASP A 147 32.60 -39.09 -50.87
N PHE A 148 33.82 -38.87 -50.32
CA PHE A 148 34.33 -37.57 -49.97
C PHE A 148 34.55 -36.66 -51.19
N ASN A 149 35.11 -37.22 -52.28
CA ASN A 149 35.29 -36.45 -53.54
C ASN A 149 33.97 -36.15 -54.28
N LYS A 150 32.95 -36.94 -54.05
CA LYS A 150 31.59 -36.69 -54.60
C LYS A 150 30.84 -35.59 -53.86
N TYR A 151 31.18 -35.38 -52.61
CA TYR A 151 30.56 -34.39 -51.75
C TYR A 151 31.45 -33.17 -51.62
N GLN A 152 31.39 -32.25 -52.54
CA GLN A 152 31.93 -30.90 -52.28
C GLN A 152 31.03 -30.21 -51.25
N PRO A 153 31.59 -29.70 -50.13
CA PRO A 153 30.82 -28.99 -49.13
C PRO A 153 30.19 -27.74 -49.80
N LYS A 154 28.86 -27.74 -49.89
CA LYS A 154 28.14 -26.57 -50.41
C LYS A 154 28.14 -25.51 -49.30
N PRO A 155 28.34 -24.24 -49.67
CA PRO A 155 28.18 -23.13 -48.71
C PRO A 155 26.79 -23.19 -48.09
N ILE A 156 26.66 -22.78 -46.82
CA ILE A 156 25.39 -22.84 -46.04
C ILE A 156 24.21 -22.20 -46.79
N PHE A 157 24.48 -21.16 -47.59
CA PHE A 157 23.46 -20.43 -48.38
C PHE A 157 22.92 -21.20 -49.57
N GLU A 158 23.64 -22.21 -50.04
CA GLU A 158 23.16 -23.13 -51.08
C GLU A 158 22.46 -24.34 -50.46
N ARG A 159 22.66 -24.57 -49.16
CA ARG A 159 22.04 -25.69 -48.43
C ARG A 159 20.67 -25.32 -47.89
N VAL A 160 20.50 -24.12 -47.33
CA VAL A 160 19.30 -23.70 -46.59
C VAL A 160 18.85 -22.32 -47.00
N ASP A 161 17.55 -22.17 -47.28
CA ASP A 161 16.90 -20.89 -47.47
C ASP A 161 16.62 -20.23 -46.10
N ILE A 162 17.09 -19.01 -45.95
CA ILE A 162 16.94 -18.26 -44.68
C ILE A 162 15.48 -17.89 -44.36
N HIS A 163 14.64 -17.72 -45.39
CA HIS A 163 13.20 -17.49 -45.19
C HIS A 163 12.51 -18.74 -44.63
N PHE A 164 12.92 -19.91 -45.12
CA PHE A 164 12.44 -21.18 -44.59
C PHE A 164 12.89 -21.37 -43.12
N LEU A 165 14.14 -21.08 -42.82
CA LEU A 165 14.62 -21.09 -41.43
C LEU A 165 13.84 -20.14 -40.52
N TYR A 166 13.55 -18.92 -41.01
CA TYR A 166 12.75 -17.95 -40.25
C TYR A 166 11.35 -18.49 -39.93
N GLN A 167 10.68 -19.06 -40.93
CA GLN A 167 9.34 -19.65 -40.76
C GLN A 167 9.38 -20.86 -39.81
N LEU A 168 10.31 -21.77 -40.03
CA LEU A 168 10.45 -22.99 -39.21
C LEU A 168 10.74 -22.65 -37.76
N LEU A 169 11.69 -21.74 -37.51
CA LEU A 169 11.97 -21.26 -36.15
C LEU A 169 10.75 -20.56 -35.53
N GLY A 170 10.02 -19.79 -36.32
CA GLY A 170 8.81 -19.11 -35.87
C GLY A 170 7.70 -20.07 -35.41
N GLU A 171 7.56 -21.20 -36.08
CA GLU A 171 6.66 -22.27 -35.66
C GLU A 171 7.13 -22.92 -34.35
N GLU A 172 8.40 -23.25 -34.23
CA GLU A 172 8.97 -23.86 -33.02
C GLU A 172 8.92 -22.91 -31.83
N LEU A 173 9.18 -21.60 -32.01
CA LEU A 173 9.05 -20.59 -30.96
C LEU A 173 7.59 -20.49 -30.49
N LYS A 174 6.62 -20.52 -31.41
CA LYS A 174 5.18 -20.55 -31.07
C LYS A 174 4.80 -21.78 -30.26
N VAL A 175 5.33 -22.95 -30.61
CA VAL A 175 5.12 -24.19 -29.84
C VAL A 175 5.64 -24.07 -28.41
N GLN A 176 6.78 -23.38 -28.25
CA GLN A 176 7.33 -23.08 -26.90
C GLN A 176 6.64 -21.90 -26.21
N GLY A 177 5.57 -21.32 -26.78
CA GLY A 177 4.83 -20.21 -26.20
C GLY A 177 5.47 -18.83 -26.38
N ILE A 178 6.55 -18.72 -27.17
CA ILE A 178 7.27 -17.46 -27.41
C ILE A 178 6.60 -16.72 -28.58
N LYS A 179 5.93 -15.61 -28.26
CA LYS A 179 5.19 -14.77 -29.24
C LYS A 179 5.77 -13.36 -29.28
N THR A 180 7.07 -13.22 -29.33
CA THR A 180 7.76 -11.94 -29.44
C THR A 180 8.45 -11.78 -30.78
N GLN A 181 8.79 -10.55 -31.16
CA GLN A 181 9.59 -10.29 -32.35
C GLN A 181 10.99 -10.86 -32.18
N TYR A 182 11.49 -11.49 -33.23
CA TYR A 182 12.84 -12.05 -33.28
C TYR A 182 13.46 -11.78 -34.66
N HIS A 183 14.77 -11.80 -34.69
CA HIS A 183 15.58 -11.70 -35.89
C HIS A 183 16.60 -12.83 -35.91
N ILE A 184 16.89 -13.36 -37.10
CA ILE A 184 17.84 -14.44 -37.23
C ILE A 184 19.11 -13.96 -37.96
N GLY A 185 20.22 -14.60 -37.61
CA GLY A 185 21.48 -14.48 -38.34
C GLY A 185 22.12 -15.86 -38.45
N ILE A 186 22.84 -16.09 -39.54
CA ILE A 186 23.63 -17.32 -39.75
C ILE A 186 25.09 -16.93 -39.70
N ILE A 187 25.87 -17.60 -38.85
CA ILE A 187 27.30 -17.43 -38.70
C ILE A 187 27.96 -18.69 -39.25
N SER A 188 28.77 -18.57 -40.30
CA SER A 188 29.46 -19.70 -40.93
C SER A 188 30.96 -19.49 -40.92
N ASP A 189 31.72 -20.50 -40.45
CA ASP A 189 33.20 -20.54 -40.36
C ASP A 189 33.84 -19.26 -39.85
N GLY A 190 33.20 -18.58 -38.90
CA GLY A 190 33.71 -17.37 -38.24
C GLY A 190 33.79 -16.11 -39.13
N ASN A 191 33.76 -16.24 -40.45
CA ASN A 191 34.04 -15.16 -41.37
C ASN A 191 32.87 -14.82 -42.34
N LYS A 192 31.93 -15.73 -42.52
CA LYS A 192 30.75 -15.49 -43.37
C LYS A 192 29.54 -15.32 -42.47
N PHE A 193 28.84 -14.21 -42.64
CA PHE A 193 27.69 -13.86 -41.86
C PHE A 193 26.54 -13.41 -42.74
N VAL A 194 25.34 -13.98 -42.49
CA VAL A 194 24.11 -13.52 -43.12
C VAL A 194 23.17 -13.04 -42.06
N LYS A 195 22.66 -11.84 -42.18
CA LYS A 195 21.74 -11.22 -41.24
C LYS A 195 20.63 -10.49 -41.98
N GLU A 196 19.56 -10.20 -41.24
CA GLU A 196 18.52 -9.31 -41.68
C GLU A 196 19.06 -7.87 -41.91
N LYS A 197 18.61 -7.22 -42.99
CA LYS A 197 19.05 -5.87 -43.37
C LYS A 197 18.65 -4.84 -42.26
N GLY A 198 19.57 -3.99 -41.87
CA GLY A 198 19.27 -2.94 -40.87
C GLY A 198 19.57 -3.30 -39.44
N ILE A 199 19.95 -4.55 -39.14
CA ILE A 199 20.30 -4.96 -37.76
C ILE A 199 21.81 -5.07 -37.62
N ASP A 200 22.34 -4.66 -36.45
CA ASP A 200 23.77 -4.71 -36.19
C ASP A 200 24.26 -6.17 -36.05
N LYS A 201 25.42 -6.46 -36.67
CA LYS A 201 26.08 -7.77 -36.60
C LYS A 201 26.44 -8.17 -35.17
N GLU A 202 26.86 -7.23 -34.35
CA GLU A 202 27.28 -7.48 -32.98
C GLU A 202 26.16 -8.05 -32.11
N LEU A 203 24.90 -7.69 -32.37
CA LEU A 203 23.74 -8.19 -31.64
C LEU A 203 23.55 -9.72 -31.82
N PHE A 204 23.93 -10.24 -32.97
CA PHE A 204 23.89 -11.69 -33.22
C PHE A 204 25.13 -12.40 -32.68
N LEU A 205 26.31 -11.80 -32.83
CA LEU A 205 27.55 -12.41 -32.33
C LEU A 205 27.56 -12.55 -30.82
N ASN A 206 26.97 -11.58 -30.11
CA ASN A 206 26.88 -11.56 -28.65
C ASN A 206 25.58 -12.15 -28.12
N SER A 207 24.71 -12.66 -29.00
CA SER A 207 23.45 -13.28 -28.55
C SER A 207 23.73 -14.55 -27.76
N PRO A 208 23.05 -14.74 -26.61
CA PRO A 208 23.11 -16.01 -25.85
C PRO A 208 22.32 -17.14 -26.53
N HIS A 209 21.58 -16.81 -27.59
CA HIS A 209 20.69 -17.74 -28.30
C HIS A 209 21.32 -18.20 -29.62
N GLN A 210 22.32 -19.05 -29.51
CA GLN A 210 23.01 -19.61 -30.66
C GLN A 210 22.94 -21.15 -30.62
N MET A 211 22.80 -21.77 -31.81
CA MET A 211 22.75 -23.21 -31.96
C MET A 211 23.46 -23.62 -33.25
N LYS A 212 24.21 -24.74 -33.25
CA LYS A 212 24.79 -25.31 -34.45
C LYS A 212 23.66 -25.83 -35.37
N LEU A 213 23.68 -25.44 -36.64
CA LEU A 213 22.60 -25.73 -37.56
C LEU A 213 22.62 -27.18 -38.03
N PHE A 214 23.81 -27.76 -38.18
CA PHE A 214 24.04 -29.16 -38.58
C PHE A 214 24.99 -29.83 -37.57
N PRO A 215 24.51 -30.26 -36.38
CA PRO A 215 25.34 -30.82 -35.36
C PRO A 215 25.99 -32.17 -35.76
N ASN A 216 25.36 -32.92 -36.66
CA ASN A 216 25.82 -34.24 -37.10
C ASN A 216 26.52 -34.19 -38.47
N ASP A 217 26.84 -33.00 -39.00
CA ASP A 217 27.50 -32.87 -40.30
C ASP A 217 28.90 -33.46 -40.28
N PHE A 218 29.23 -34.32 -41.23
CA PHE A 218 30.57 -34.92 -41.39
C PHE A 218 31.62 -33.87 -41.77
N TYR A 219 31.24 -32.81 -42.42
CA TYR A 219 32.09 -31.69 -42.75
C TYR A 219 32.07 -30.71 -41.57
N PHE A 220 33.14 -30.50 -40.92
CA PHE A 220 33.30 -29.69 -39.70
C PHE A 220 33.03 -28.18 -39.93
N HIS A 221 31.99 -27.85 -40.68
CA HIS A 221 31.53 -26.49 -40.80
C HIS A 221 30.86 -26.04 -39.51
N ASN A 222 31.34 -24.91 -38.98
CA ASN A 222 30.77 -24.30 -37.80
C ASN A 222 29.66 -23.32 -38.19
N ASP A 223 28.55 -23.86 -38.70
CA ASP A 223 27.39 -23.06 -39.06
C ASP A 223 26.44 -22.96 -37.87
N TYR A 224 26.28 -21.73 -37.39
CA TYR A 224 25.39 -21.43 -36.26
C TYR A 224 24.23 -20.58 -36.71
N ILE A 225 23.02 -20.91 -36.26
CA ILE A 225 21.91 -19.99 -36.24
C ILE A 225 21.98 -19.18 -34.93
N SER A 226 21.91 -17.86 -35.06
CA SER A 226 21.86 -16.92 -33.92
C SER A 226 20.56 -16.15 -33.97
N VAL A 227 19.91 -16.01 -32.82
CA VAL A 227 18.63 -15.34 -32.71
C VAL A 227 18.73 -14.16 -31.77
N TYR A 228 18.19 -13.01 -32.18
CA TYR A 228 18.13 -11.82 -31.38
C TYR A 228 16.68 -11.40 -31.12
N PHE A 229 16.36 -11.08 -29.87
CA PHE A 229 15.04 -10.66 -29.44
C PHE A 229 15.06 -9.19 -28.98
N PRO A 230 14.59 -8.23 -29.80
CA PRO A 230 14.62 -6.80 -29.43
C PRO A 230 13.80 -6.46 -28.18
N LYS A 231 12.75 -7.24 -27.91
CA LYS A 231 11.80 -7.01 -26.81
C LYS A 231 11.78 -8.15 -25.78
N GLU A 232 12.92 -8.84 -25.58
CA GLU A 232 13.03 -9.97 -24.65
C GLU A 232 12.57 -9.59 -23.24
N LYS A 233 13.13 -8.52 -22.67
CA LYS A 233 12.77 -8.04 -21.34
C LYS A 233 11.30 -7.68 -21.20
N HIS A 234 10.71 -7.04 -22.22
CA HIS A 234 9.29 -6.70 -22.22
C HIS A 234 8.40 -7.93 -22.24
N PHE A 235 8.78 -8.95 -23.00
CA PHE A 235 8.06 -10.20 -23.07
C PHE A 235 8.09 -10.92 -21.72
N ILE A 236 9.26 -11.02 -21.10
CA ILE A 236 9.44 -11.65 -19.77
C ILE A 236 8.61 -10.91 -18.72
N LEU A 237 8.74 -9.58 -18.61
CA LEU A 237 7.97 -8.78 -17.65
C LEU A 237 6.46 -8.82 -17.93
N GLY A 238 6.06 -8.83 -19.22
CA GLY A 238 4.66 -8.95 -19.61
C GLY A 238 4.04 -10.28 -19.17
N SER A 239 4.79 -11.38 -19.27
CA SER A 239 4.33 -12.69 -18.79
C SER A 239 4.15 -12.77 -17.27
N MET A 240 4.81 -11.87 -16.53
CA MET A 240 4.74 -11.79 -15.07
C MET A 240 3.84 -10.66 -14.55
N SER A 241 3.16 -9.92 -15.44
CA SER A 241 2.38 -8.72 -15.09
C SER A 241 1.38 -8.96 -13.96
N TRP A 242 0.73 -10.13 -13.94
CA TRP A 242 -0.21 -10.50 -12.87
C TRP A 242 0.48 -10.70 -11.51
N ILE A 243 1.66 -11.32 -11.47
CA ILE A 243 2.44 -11.54 -10.25
C ILE A 243 2.93 -10.20 -9.69
N ILE A 244 3.42 -9.32 -10.58
CA ILE A 244 3.85 -7.96 -10.21
C ILE A 244 2.69 -7.15 -9.64
N LEU A 245 1.51 -7.20 -10.31
CA LEU A 245 0.31 -6.52 -9.84
C LEU A 245 -0.13 -7.02 -8.47
N LEU A 246 -0.19 -8.34 -8.28
CA LEU A 246 -0.57 -8.95 -7.01
C LEU A 246 0.42 -8.58 -5.88
N SER A 247 1.72 -8.60 -6.17
CA SER A 247 2.77 -8.18 -5.24
C SER A 247 2.59 -6.71 -4.83
N LEU A 248 2.31 -5.83 -5.78
CA LEU A 248 2.06 -4.41 -5.51
C LEU A 248 0.83 -4.21 -4.63
N ILE A 249 -0.29 -4.89 -4.94
CA ILE A 249 -1.52 -4.83 -4.12
C ILE A 249 -1.21 -5.31 -2.69
N PHE A 250 -0.45 -6.37 -2.53
CA PHE A 250 -0.10 -6.91 -1.23
C PHE A 250 0.74 -5.92 -0.40
N ILE A 251 1.74 -5.28 -1.02
CA ILE A 251 2.54 -4.24 -0.36
C ILE A 251 1.64 -3.07 0.08
N LEU A 252 0.76 -2.59 -0.81
CA LEU A 252 -0.15 -1.49 -0.48
C LEU A 252 -1.10 -1.86 0.66
N ALA A 253 -1.61 -3.08 0.69
CA ALA A 253 -2.48 -3.57 1.77
C ALA A 253 -1.75 -3.56 3.12
N ILE A 254 -0.51 -4.03 3.17
CA ILE A 254 0.29 -4.05 4.40
C ILE A 254 0.59 -2.62 4.89
N VAL A 255 0.98 -1.72 3.98
CA VAL A 255 1.23 -0.30 4.31
C VAL A 255 -0.05 0.35 4.84
N PHE A 256 -1.19 0.07 4.24
CA PHE A 256 -2.50 0.58 4.70
C PHE A 256 -2.84 0.07 6.10
N VAL A 257 -2.69 -1.22 6.37
CA VAL A 257 -2.93 -1.80 7.71
C VAL A 257 -1.99 -1.17 8.74
N PHE A 258 -0.72 -1.02 8.42
CA PHE A 258 0.26 -0.37 9.29
C PHE A 258 -0.14 1.07 9.63
N TRP A 259 -0.50 1.86 8.61
CA TRP A 259 -0.95 3.24 8.78
C TRP A 259 -2.20 3.31 9.65
N LYS A 260 -3.21 2.49 9.36
CA LYS A 260 -4.47 2.43 10.13
C LYS A 260 -4.23 2.05 11.58
N THR A 261 -3.40 1.03 11.82
CA THR A 261 -3.07 0.57 13.18
C THR A 261 -2.35 1.65 13.98
N THR A 262 -1.36 2.30 13.38
CA THR A 262 -0.60 3.37 14.04
C THR A 262 -1.50 4.55 14.38
N HIS A 263 -2.36 4.96 13.45
CA HIS A 263 -3.34 6.04 13.69
C HIS A 263 -4.29 5.68 14.85
N THR A 264 -4.82 4.45 14.87
CA THR A 264 -5.71 3.99 15.93
C THR A 264 -5.03 3.98 17.31
N ILE A 265 -3.77 3.52 17.37
CA ILE A 265 -3.00 3.53 18.64
C ILE A 265 -2.80 4.95 19.18
N VAL A 266 -2.49 5.91 18.30
CA VAL A 266 -2.31 7.32 18.67
C VAL A 266 -3.61 7.93 19.19
N GLU A 267 -4.74 7.66 18.51
CA GLU A 267 -6.06 8.13 18.95
C GLU A 267 -6.47 7.53 20.30
N GLN A 268 -6.32 6.21 20.45
CA GLN A 268 -6.60 5.54 21.74
C GLN A 268 -5.75 6.11 22.88
N LYS A 269 -4.49 6.45 22.61
CA LYS A 269 -3.63 7.10 23.60
C LYS A 269 -4.18 8.46 24.01
N LYS A 270 -4.58 9.31 23.06
CA LYS A 270 -5.17 10.62 23.36
C LYS A 270 -6.42 10.47 24.21
N LEU A 271 -7.32 9.57 23.86
CA LEU A 271 -8.53 9.27 24.63
C LEU A 271 -8.22 8.77 26.04
N ALA A 272 -7.20 7.91 26.18
CA ALA A 272 -6.79 7.42 27.52
C ALA A 272 -6.24 8.53 28.42
N ILE A 273 -5.45 9.48 27.86
CA ILE A 273 -4.95 10.64 28.60
C ILE A 273 -6.13 11.50 29.05
N ILE A 274 -7.03 11.89 28.14
CA ILE A 274 -8.19 12.71 28.44
C ILE A 274 -9.07 12.05 29.52
N LYS A 275 -9.28 10.72 29.43
CA LYS A 275 -10.03 9.95 30.42
C LYS A 275 -9.35 9.96 31.81
N ASN A 276 -8.03 9.82 31.86
CA ASN A 276 -7.28 9.87 33.14
C ASN A 276 -7.34 11.26 33.76
N ASP A 277 -7.17 12.31 32.96
CA ASP A 277 -7.26 13.69 33.44
C ASP A 277 -8.67 14.00 33.96
N PHE A 278 -9.70 13.50 33.31
CA PHE A 278 -11.08 13.59 33.79
C PHE A 278 -11.26 12.91 35.15
N VAL A 279 -10.80 11.65 35.31
CA VAL A 279 -10.91 10.92 36.57
C VAL A 279 -10.19 11.66 37.69
N ASN A 280 -8.99 12.16 37.44
CA ASN A 280 -8.20 12.92 38.41
C ASN A 280 -8.92 14.21 38.81
N ASN A 281 -9.41 14.98 37.83
CA ASN A 281 -10.14 16.23 38.09
C ASN A 281 -11.46 15.96 38.85
N MET A 282 -12.18 14.92 38.47
CA MET A 282 -13.41 14.52 39.15
C MET A 282 -13.15 14.14 40.59
N THR A 283 -12.10 13.36 40.84
CA THR A 283 -11.72 12.96 42.20
C THR A 283 -11.39 14.22 43.05
N HIS A 284 -10.68 15.16 42.48
CA HIS A 284 -10.33 16.41 43.19
C HIS A 284 -11.56 17.29 43.46
N GLU A 285 -12.45 17.49 42.46
CA GLU A 285 -13.67 18.29 42.59
C GLU A 285 -14.72 17.66 43.51
N LEU A 286 -14.74 16.34 43.69
CA LEU A 286 -15.59 15.66 44.67
C LEU A 286 -14.97 15.70 46.07
N LYS A 287 -13.63 15.57 46.19
CA LYS A 287 -12.94 15.57 47.50
C LYS A 287 -13.12 16.88 48.23
N THR A 288 -13.06 18.01 47.54
CA THR A 288 -13.13 19.35 48.14
C THR A 288 -14.45 19.58 48.90
N PRO A 289 -15.68 19.45 48.31
CA PRO A 289 -16.90 19.62 49.04
C PRO A 289 -17.09 18.60 50.17
N ILE A 290 -16.68 17.34 49.95
CA ILE A 290 -16.74 16.31 50.99
C ILE A 290 -15.87 16.71 52.19
N SER A 291 -14.64 17.20 51.96
CA SER A 291 -13.76 17.65 53.04
C SER A 291 -14.32 18.86 53.79
N ILE A 292 -14.95 19.81 53.08
CA ILE A 292 -15.60 20.98 53.72
C ILE A 292 -16.77 20.54 54.60
N ILE A 293 -17.64 19.65 54.08
CA ILE A 293 -18.75 19.08 54.86
C ILE A 293 -18.23 18.36 56.09
N SER A 294 -17.22 17.49 55.94
CA SER A 294 -16.63 16.73 57.06
C SER A 294 -16.05 17.65 58.14
N LEU A 295 -15.24 18.64 57.74
CA LEU A 295 -14.67 19.63 58.65
C LEU A 295 -15.76 20.45 59.36
N THR A 296 -16.79 20.87 58.64
CA THR A 296 -17.90 21.62 59.22
C THR A 296 -18.67 20.76 60.21
N CYS A 297 -18.88 19.49 59.93
CA CYS A 297 -19.50 18.54 60.87
C CYS A 297 -18.61 18.31 62.13
N GLU A 298 -17.29 18.22 61.96
CA GLU A 298 -16.33 18.09 63.05
C GLU A 298 -16.41 19.30 63.97
N VAL A 299 -16.38 20.53 63.42
CA VAL A 299 -16.56 21.78 64.15
C VAL A 299 -17.91 21.82 64.89
N LEU A 300 -18.98 21.33 64.29
CA LEU A 300 -20.31 21.25 64.91
C LEU A 300 -20.35 20.21 66.04
N SER A 301 -19.55 19.16 65.96
CA SER A 301 -19.48 18.10 66.98
C SER A 301 -18.58 18.47 68.16
N ASP A 302 -17.65 19.40 67.99
CA ASP A 302 -16.73 19.86 69.06
C ASP A 302 -17.50 20.66 70.12
N THR A 303 -17.48 20.17 71.36
CA THR A 303 -18.14 20.78 72.48
C THR A 303 -17.37 21.97 73.07
N SER A 304 -16.07 22.13 72.73
CA SER A 304 -15.22 23.20 73.13
C SER A 304 -15.47 24.52 72.37
N ILE A 305 -16.14 24.46 71.22
CA ILE A 305 -16.42 25.62 70.37
C ILE A 305 -17.78 26.22 70.75
N PRO A 306 -17.86 27.53 71.12
CA PRO A 306 -19.14 28.19 71.39
C PRO A 306 -20.11 28.17 70.16
N LYS A 307 -21.31 27.62 70.35
CA LYS A 307 -22.33 27.47 69.32
C LYS A 307 -23.35 28.59 69.41
N THR A 308 -23.04 29.76 68.85
CA THR A 308 -24.07 30.80 68.70
C THR A 308 -25.04 30.46 67.60
N PRO A 309 -26.31 30.91 67.67
CA PRO A 309 -27.30 30.64 66.62
C PRO A 309 -26.85 31.06 65.24
N GLU A 310 -26.13 32.18 65.11
CA GLU A 310 -25.63 32.69 63.82
C GLU A 310 -24.53 31.75 63.22
N ARG A 311 -23.62 31.25 64.08
CA ARG A 311 -22.58 30.32 63.70
C ARG A 311 -23.18 28.98 63.24
N LEU A 312 -24.16 28.47 63.97
CA LEU A 312 -24.88 27.26 63.63
C LEU A 312 -25.56 27.41 62.30
N ALA A 313 -26.30 28.51 62.06
CA ALA A 313 -26.96 28.81 60.79
C ALA A 313 -25.94 28.84 59.64
N LYS A 314 -24.78 29.50 59.85
CA LYS A 314 -23.73 29.55 58.81
C LYS A 314 -23.16 28.17 58.51
N HIS A 315 -22.89 27.31 59.50
CA HIS A 315 -22.42 25.95 59.28
C HIS A 315 -23.45 25.08 58.55
N TYR A 316 -24.72 25.16 58.92
CA TYR A 316 -25.78 24.44 58.19
C TYR A 316 -25.90 24.93 56.75
N GLN A 317 -25.81 26.21 56.53
CA GLN A 317 -25.82 26.80 55.19
C GLN A 317 -24.62 26.30 54.35
N THR A 318 -23.42 26.21 54.93
CA THR A 318 -22.23 25.68 54.29
C THR A 318 -22.43 24.21 53.87
N ILE A 319 -22.92 23.37 54.77
CA ILE A 319 -23.22 21.97 54.49
C ILE A 319 -24.25 21.84 53.35
N GLN A 320 -25.34 22.64 53.40
CA GLN A 320 -26.38 22.63 52.42
C GLN A 320 -25.87 23.07 51.03
N GLN A 321 -25.04 24.10 50.98
CA GLN A 321 -24.41 24.60 49.74
C GLN A 321 -23.48 23.55 49.13
N GLU A 322 -22.60 22.92 49.89
CA GLU A 322 -21.69 21.93 49.40
C GLU A 322 -22.39 20.61 48.99
N ASN A 323 -23.46 20.24 49.71
CA ASN A 323 -24.29 19.09 49.33
C ASN A 323 -25.03 19.34 48.00
N LYS A 324 -25.61 20.53 47.80
CA LYS A 324 -26.22 20.93 46.51
C LYS A 324 -25.22 20.93 45.37
N ARG A 325 -23.99 21.39 45.65
CA ARG A 325 -22.88 21.36 44.71
C ARG A 325 -22.52 19.93 44.30
N LEU A 326 -22.41 19.00 45.29
CA LEU A 326 -22.17 17.58 45.03
C LEU A 326 -23.28 16.96 44.14
N ALA A 327 -24.54 17.24 44.46
CA ALA A 327 -25.66 16.76 43.65
C ALA A 327 -25.57 17.22 42.21
N THR A 328 -25.24 18.49 41.95
CA THR A 328 -25.03 19.02 40.58
C THR A 328 -23.87 18.36 39.85
N LEU A 329 -22.76 18.09 40.56
CA LEU A 329 -21.60 17.39 39.99
C LEU A 329 -21.96 15.93 39.57
N VAL A 330 -22.65 15.19 40.44
CA VAL A 330 -23.11 13.84 40.17
C VAL A 330 -24.08 13.81 39.01
N GLU A 331 -25.05 14.72 38.96
CA GLU A 331 -26.01 14.83 37.88
C GLU A 331 -25.32 15.09 36.52
N SER A 332 -24.33 15.99 36.49
CA SER A 332 -23.56 16.28 35.27
C SER A 332 -22.83 15.04 34.71
N VAL A 333 -22.29 14.20 35.61
CA VAL A 333 -21.63 12.95 35.23
C VAL A 333 -22.67 11.93 34.70
N LEU A 334 -23.80 11.79 35.39
CA LEU A 334 -24.89 10.87 34.97
C LEU A 334 -25.46 11.25 33.60
N GLN A 335 -25.74 12.55 33.39
CA GLN A 335 -26.21 13.06 32.10
C GLN A 335 -25.22 12.76 30.97
N SER A 336 -23.91 12.94 31.19
CA SER A 336 -22.87 12.57 30.22
C SER A 336 -22.86 11.06 29.91
N ALA A 337 -23.08 10.21 30.93
CA ALA A 337 -23.07 8.75 30.75
C ALA A 337 -24.32 8.26 30.00
N VAL A 338 -25.47 8.88 30.22
CA VAL A 338 -26.73 8.55 29.53
C VAL A 338 -26.67 8.94 28.04
N MET A 339 -26.05 10.07 27.74
CA MET A 339 -25.85 10.52 26.35
C MET A 339 -24.98 9.57 25.53
N ASP A 340 -23.97 8.93 26.13
CA ASP A 340 -23.10 7.98 25.45
C ASP A 340 -23.81 6.69 25.00
N LYS A 341 -24.79 6.25 25.76
CA LYS A 341 -25.51 4.99 25.46
C LYS A 341 -26.48 5.07 24.27
N GLY A 342 -26.61 6.22 23.61
CA GLY A 342 -27.51 6.40 22.47
C GLY A 342 -29.01 6.31 22.80
N SER A 343 -29.38 5.99 24.03
CA SER A 343 -30.75 5.81 24.49
C SER A 343 -31.46 7.11 24.91
N PHE A 344 -30.75 8.23 24.83
CA PHE A 344 -31.31 9.53 25.17
C PHE A 344 -32.34 9.98 24.15
N ARG A 345 -33.60 10.10 24.58
CA ARG A 345 -34.74 10.62 23.77
C ARG A 345 -35.15 11.97 24.28
N LEU A 346 -35.24 12.96 23.39
CA LEU A 346 -35.77 14.28 23.68
C LEU A 346 -37.30 14.21 23.84
N LYS A 347 -37.83 14.93 24.82
CA LYS A 347 -39.25 15.23 24.96
C LYS A 347 -39.49 16.63 24.42
N ARG A 348 -39.71 16.74 23.11
CA ARG A 348 -39.95 18.03 22.46
C ARG A 348 -41.35 18.50 22.71
N GLU A 349 -41.50 19.76 23.10
CA GLU A 349 -42.74 20.49 23.28
C GLU A 349 -42.63 21.88 22.62
N LEU A 350 -43.74 22.51 22.30
CA LEU A 350 -43.72 23.85 21.78
C LEU A 350 -43.37 24.82 22.91
N VAL A 351 -42.30 25.61 22.70
CA VAL A 351 -41.73 26.50 23.71
C VAL A 351 -41.42 27.83 23.07
N ASP A 352 -41.90 28.91 23.70
CA ASP A 352 -41.43 30.25 23.47
C ASP A 352 -39.98 30.42 23.90
N ILE A 353 -39.07 30.53 22.94
CA ILE A 353 -37.63 30.59 23.17
C ILE A 353 -37.23 31.91 23.80
N ASN A 354 -37.88 33.04 23.43
CA ASN A 354 -37.56 34.34 24.05
C ASN A 354 -37.89 34.31 25.54
N GLN A 355 -39.06 33.82 25.93
CA GLN A 355 -39.47 33.71 27.32
C GLN A 355 -38.55 32.73 28.08
N LEU A 356 -38.21 31.61 27.47
CA LEU A 356 -37.30 30.66 28.12
C LEU A 356 -35.89 31.25 28.37
N VAL A 357 -35.32 31.97 27.39
CA VAL A 357 -34.02 32.63 27.52
C VAL A 357 -34.09 33.74 28.56
N GLU A 358 -35.17 34.56 28.58
CA GLU A 358 -35.40 35.61 29.57
C GLU A 358 -35.41 35.03 30.98
N ASP A 359 -36.18 33.96 31.22
CA ASP A 359 -36.25 33.26 32.53
C ASP A 359 -34.87 32.76 32.96
N VAL A 360 -33.99 32.30 32.04
CA VAL A 360 -32.64 31.89 32.30
C VAL A 360 -31.76 33.05 32.67
N VAL A 361 -31.81 34.15 31.92
CA VAL A 361 -31.04 35.36 32.11
C VAL A 361 -31.41 36.00 33.44
N GLU A 362 -32.70 36.08 33.78
CA GLU A 362 -33.17 36.61 35.07
C GLU A 362 -32.60 35.81 36.29
N ARG A 363 -32.66 34.47 36.19
CA ARG A 363 -32.07 33.61 37.27
C ARG A 363 -30.57 33.78 37.36
N MET A 364 -29.84 33.93 36.25
CA MET A 364 -28.39 34.07 36.23
C MET A 364 -27.92 35.46 36.62
N SER A 365 -28.75 36.52 36.42
CA SER A 365 -28.46 37.91 36.79
C SER A 365 -28.19 38.07 38.28
N VAL A 366 -28.95 37.36 39.11
CA VAL A 366 -28.72 37.34 40.60
C VAL A 366 -27.32 36.86 40.95
N LYS A 367 -26.80 35.84 40.24
CA LYS A 367 -25.46 35.29 40.46
C LYS A 367 -24.37 36.25 39.97
N ILE A 368 -24.58 36.93 38.87
CA ILE A 368 -23.63 37.83 38.23
C ILE A 368 -23.53 39.18 38.99
N ASN A 369 -24.65 39.70 39.45
CA ASN A 369 -24.72 40.98 40.21
C ASN A 369 -23.94 40.91 41.52
N ILE A 370 -23.81 39.75 42.18
CA ILE A 370 -23.00 39.56 43.38
C ILE A 370 -21.51 39.87 43.10
N GLY A 371 -21.06 39.71 41.84
CA GLY A 371 -19.69 39.98 41.36
C GLY A 371 -19.53 41.32 40.64
N ASN A 372 -20.45 42.26 40.78
CA ASN A 372 -20.49 43.54 40.04
C ASN A 372 -20.52 43.40 38.50
N GLY A 373 -20.93 42.24 38.00
CA GLY A 373 -21.08 41.96 36.56
C GLY A 373 -22.43 42.39 36.01
N GLY A 374 -22.60 42.29 34.69
CA GLY A 374 -23.84 42.52 34.00
C GLY A 374 -24.17 41.43 32.98
N ILE A 375 -25.45 41.10 32.86
CA ILE A 375 -26.01 40.30 31.79
C ILE A 375 -27.20 41.04 31.17
N SER A 376 -27.21 41.12 29.84
CA SER A 376 -28.31 41.70 29.07
C SER A 376 -28.93 40.66 28.15
N PHE A 377 -30.21 40.83 27.90
CA PHE A 377 -30.93 40.01 26.90
C PHE A 377 -31.61 40.94 25.90
N GLU A 378 -31.41 40.62 24.62
CA GLU A 378 -32.04 41.31 23.49
C GLU A 378 -32.86 40.31 22.66
N PRO A 379 -34.17 40.23 22.84
CA PRO A 379 -35.07 39.38 22.04
C PRO A 379 -35.33 40.01 20.66
N ASN A 380 -34.49 39.67 19.68
CA ASN A 380 -34.62 40.16 18.30
C ASN A 380 -35.21 39.09 17.35
N ALA A 381 -35.82 38.02 17.89
CA ALA A 381 -36.56 37.03 17.11
C ALA A 381 -38.04 37.31 17.21
N ASP A 382 -38.68 37.53 16.05
CA ASP A 382 -40.14 37.74 15.96
C ASP A 382 -40.91 36.40 15.94
N GLU A 383 -40.29 35.33 15.36
CA GLU A 383 -40.76 33.94 15.42
C GLU A 383 -39.94 33.20 16.46
N ASP A 384 -40.53 32.90 17.60
CA ASP A 384 -39.86 32.35 18.77
C ASP A 384 -40.45 31.05 19.31
N ASP A 385 -41.57 30.57 18.76
CA ASP A 385 -42.17 29.27 19.07
C ASP A 385 -41.45 28.11 18.36
N PHE A 386 -40.75 27.24 19.11
CA PHE A 386 -40.00 26.13 18.57
C PHE A 386 -40.24 24.81 19.36
N TYR A 387 -40.22 23.67 18.64
CA TYR A 387 -40.32 22.37 19.28
C TYR A 387 -38.98 21.94 19.87
N VAL A 388 -38.79 22.16 21.18
CA VAL A 388 -37.56 21.81 21.90
C VAL A 388 -37.89 21.05 23.20
N ASP A 389 -36.90 20.31 23.67
CA ASP A 389 -36.93 19.74 25.05
C ASP A 389 -36.57 20.87 26.03
N LYS A 390 -37.61 21.43 26.69
CA LYS A 390 -37.47 22.58 27.58
C LYS A 390 -36.39 22.40 28.64
N VAL A 391 -36.29 21.24 29.23
CA VAL A 391 -35.31 20.97 30.32
C VAL A 391 -33.88 20.97 29.78
N HIS A 392 -33.63 20.19 28.73
CA HIS A 392 -32.31 20.06 28.15
C HIS A 392 -31.86 21.32 27.44
N PHE A 393 -32.77 22.06 26.82
CA PHE A 393 -32.49 23.32 26.18
C PHE A 393 -32.14 24.40 27.21
N THR A 394 -32.96 24.56 28.28
CA THR A 394 -32.63 25.42 29.42
C THR A 394 -31.27 25.14 30.01
N ASN A 395 -30.91 23.87 30.22
CA ASN A 395 -29.61 23.47 30.71
C ASN A 395 -28.49 23.83 29.73
N SER A 396 -28.76 23.81 28.42
CA SER A 396 -27.78 24.21 27.40
C SER A 396 -27.46 25.70 27.48
N ILE A 397 -28.47 26.56 27.61
CA ILE A 397 -28.27 28.01 27.79
C ILE A 397 -27.55 28.29 29.12
N ASN A 398 -27.97 27.65 30.21
CA ASN A 398 -27.28 27.76 31.50
C ASN A 398 -25.77 27.39 31.42
N ASN A 399 -25.43 26.32 30.69
CA ASN A 399 -24.04 25.91 30.49
C ASN A 399 -23.21 26.97 29.74
N LEU A 400 -23.78 27.64 28.73
CA LEU A 400 -23.08 28.68 28.00
C LEU A 400 -22.86 29.92 28.88
N ILE A 401 -23.88 30.37 29.60
CA ILE A 401 -23.79 31.54 30.50
C ILE A 401 -22.82 31.23 31.68
N ASP A 402 -22.88 30.03 32.26
CA ASP A 402 -21.97 29.62 33.34
C ASP A 402 -20.50 29.56 32.85
N ASN A 403 -20.26 29.12 31.60
CA ASN A 403 -18.93 29.22 31.01
C ASN A 403 -18.49 30.66 30.80
N ALA A 404 -19.36 31.57 30.33
CA ALA A 404 -19.08 32.99 30.16
C ALA A 404 -18.60 33.61 31.52
N ILE A 405 -19.29 33.28 32.60
CA ILE A 405 -18.93 33.75 33.95
C ILE A 405 -17.59 33.18 34.39
N LYS A 406 -17.37 31.88 34.23
CA LYS A 406 -16.18 31.16 34.69
C LYS A 406 -14.89 31.59 34.01
N TYR A 407 -14.97 31.92 32.71
CA TYR A 407 -13.79 32.25 31.92
C TYR A 407 -13.55 33.75 31.76
N THR A 408 -14.29 34.59 32.49
CA THR A 408 -14.02 36.00 32.61
C THR A 408 -13.20 36.29 33.87
N LYS A 409 -12.02 36.90 33.71
CA LYS A 409 -11.10 37.24 34.83
C LYS A 409 -11.51 38.49 35.56
N GLU A 410 -12.10 39.44 34.88
CA GLU A 410 -12.56 40.73 35.36
C GLU A 410 -14.06 40.67 35.63
N THR A 411 -14.73 41.84 35.63
CA THR A 411 -16.16 41.94 35.75
C THR A 411 -16.83 41.29 34.51
N PRO A 412 -17.66 40.25 34.66
CA PRO A 412 -18.29 39.60 33.51
C PRO A 412 -19.36 40.51 32.91
N HIS A 413 -19.24 40.72 31.58
CA HIS A 413 -20.26 41.36 30.78
C HIS A 413 -20.73 40.34 29.74
N ILE A 414 -22.01 39.92 29.88
CA ILE A 414 -22.58 38.88 29.05
C ILE A 414 -23.76 39.47 28.29
N GLU A 415 -23.79 39.28 26.96
CA GLU A 415 -24.85 39.70 26.08
C GLU A 415 -25.49 38.44 25.49
N VAL A 416 -26.80 38.26 25.74
CA VAL A 416 -27.57 37.15 25.15
C VAL A 416 -28.53 37.76 24.14
N THR A 417 -28.55 37.21 22.93
CA THR A 417 -29.41 37.67 21.84
C THR A 417 -30.12 36.51 21.18
N THR A 418 -31.38 36.72 20.76
CA THR A 418 -32.10 35.84 19.86
C THR A 418 -32.31 36.56 18.53
N ARG A 419 -32.31 35.80 17.44
CA ARG A 419 -32.64 36.32 16.09
C ARG A 419 -33.18 35.23 15.19
N ASN A 420 -34.11 35.55 14.33
CA ASN A 420 -34.55 34.64 13.28
C ASN A 420 -33.43 34.42 12.24
N ALA A 421 -33.32 33.23 11.73
CA ALA A 421 -32.49 32.86 10.63
C ALA A 421 -33.33 32.14 9.57
N TYR A 422 -32.77 31.97 8.36
CA TYR A 422 -33.48 31.20 7.35
C TYR A 422 -33.81 29.79 7.91
N ASN A 423 -35.11 29.51 8.04
CA ASN A 423 -35.68 28.26 8.55
C ASN A 423 -35.29 27.91 10.01
N GLY A 424 -35.17 28.87 10.91
CA GLY A 424 -34.87 28.59 12.32
C GLY A 424 -34.56 29.81 13.16
N ILE A 425 -34.12 29.58 14.38
CA ILE A 425 -33.72 30.61 15.36
C ILE A 425 -32.25 30.43 15.77
N VAL A 426 -31.54 31.54 15.95
CA VAL A 426 -30.19 31.58 16.49
C VAL A 426 -30.21 32.25 17.85
N ILE A 427 -29.68 31.58 18.87
CA ILE A 427 -29.44 32.15 20.18
C ILE A 427 -27.90 32.33 20.33
N SER A 428 -27.45 33.53 20.68
CA SER A 428 -26.03 33.82 20.86
C SER A 428 -25.75 34.30 22.28
N VAL A 429 -24.70 33.78 22.86
CA VAL A 429 -24.15 34.18 24.17
C VAL A 429 -22.74 34.72 23.94
N LYS A 430 -22.54 36.01 24.17
CA LYS A 430 -21.29 36.73 24.01
C LYS A 430 -20.71 37.10 25.37
N ASP A 431 -19.41 36.88 25.54
CA ASP A 431 -18.67 37.20 26.76
C ASP A 431 -17.43 38.04 26.46
N ASN A 432 -16.97 38.75 27.52
CA ASN A 432 -15.71 39.51 27.53
C ASN A 432 -14.57 38.73 28.20
N GLY A 433 -14.58 37.39 28.14
CA GLY A 433 -13.63 36.53 28.78
C GLY A 433 -12.26 36.45 28.09
N ILE A 434 -11.46 35.46 28.50
CA ILE A 434 -10.07 35.25 28.02
C ILE A 434 -9.99 34.91 26.53
N GLY A 435 -11.10 34.51 25.93
CA GLY A 435 -11.14 34.03 24.52
C GLY A 435 -10.48 32.68 24.33
N ILE A 436 -10.60 32.17 23.10
CA ILE A 436 -10.18 30.80 22.70
C ILE A 436 -9.34 30.90 21.43
N SER A 437 -8.16 30.27 21.40
CA SER A 437 -7.33 30.21 20.20
C SER A 437 -8.01 29.47 19.06
N LYS A 438 -7.69 29.81 17.82
CA LYS A 438 -8.33 29.23 16.63
C LYS A 438 -8.18 27.69 16.55
N GLU A 439 -7.05 27.17 17.04
CA GLU A 439 -6.74 25.75 17.06
C GLU A 439 -7.58 24.95 18.08
N GLU A 440 -8.05 25.65 19.14
CA GLU A 440 -8.84 25.03 20.21
C GLU A 440 -10.33 25.08 19.94
N GLN A 441 -10.81 26.02 19.13
CA GLN A 441 -12.25 26.24 18.88
C GLN A 441 -12.99 25.01 18.34
N SER A 442 -12.29 24.14 17.59
CA SER A 442 -12.88 22.88 17.12
C SER A 442 -12.94 21.81 18.20
N LYS A 443 -12.03 21.85 19.19
CA LYS A 443 -11.85 20.81 20.20
C LYS A 443 -12.68 21.05 21.48
N ILE A 444 -13.02 22.29 21.78
CA ILE A 444 -13.77 22.64 23.01
C ILE A 444 -15.12 21.92 23.14
N PHE A 445 -15.66 21.41 22.04
CA PHE A 445 -16.89 20.63 22.02
C PHE A 445 -16.64 19.11 22.16
N GLU A 446 -15.37 18.69 22.15
CA GLU A 446 -15.03 17.27 22.40
C GLU A 446 -15.28 16.93 23.86
N LYS A 447 -15.75 15.71 24.09
CA LYS A 447 -16.04 15.21 25.43
C LYS A 447 -14.78 15.20 26.29
N LEU A 448 -14.89 15.72 27.53
CA LEU A 448 -13.81 15.81 28.52
C LEU A 448 -12.65 16.76 28.13
N TYR A 449 -12.75 17.41 26.98
CA TYR A 449 -11.71 18.31 26.52
C TYR A 449 -11.73 19.63 27.32
N ARG A 450 -10.53 20.10 27.67
CA ARG A 450 -10.29 21.40 28.28
C ARG A 450 -9.06 22.04 27.64
N VAL A 451 -9.13 23.34 27.39
CA VAL A 451 -7.96 24.09 26.88
C VAL A 451 -6.86 24.03 27.93
N PRO A 452 -5.64 23.57 27.60
CA PRO A 452 -4.52 23.54 28.51
C PRO A 452 -4.11 24.99 28.89
N THR A 453 -4.49 25.45 30.06
CA THR A 453 -4.22 26.84 30.53
C THR A 453 -2.94 26.93 31.39
N GLY A 454 -2.00 25.98 31.25
CA GLY A 454 -0.77 25.93 32.05
C GLY A 454 -1.08 25.77 33.56
N ASN A 455 -0.49 26.61 34.39
CA ASN A 455 -0.65 26.55 35.87
C ASN A 455 -1.98 27.15 36.41
N LEU A 456 -2.93 27.55 35.54
CA LEU A 456 -4.21 28.05 35.99
C LEU A 456 -5.18 26.86 36.27
N HIS A 457 -4.92 26.17 37.40
CA HIS A 457 -5.84 25.18 37.97
C HIS A 457 -7.13 25.80 38.57
N ASP A 458 -7.30 27.12 38.50
CA ASP A 458 -8.36 27.84 39.21
C ASP A 458 -9.74 27.76 38.60
N VAL A 459 -9.88 27.35 37.35
CA VAL A 459 -11.21 27.22 36.72
C VAL A 459 -11.78 25.84 36.94
N LYS A 460 -12.77 25.72 37.84
CA LYS A 460 -13.44 24.46 38.20
C LYS A 460 -14.33 23.93 37.06
N GLY A 461 -14.22 22.63 36.71
CA GLY A 461 -15.12 22.00 35.75
C GLY A 461 -14.58 20.74 35.09
N PHE A 462 -15.47 19.90 34.52
CA PHE A 462 -15.17 18.55 34.00
C PHE A 462 -14.97 18.49 32.49
N GLY A 463 -15.15 19.59 31.73
CA GLY A 463 -15.14 19.56 30.27
C GLY A 463 -16.34 18.83 29.66
N LEU A 464 -17.47 18.78 30.38
CA LEU A 464 -18.70 18.11 29.93
C LEU A 464 -19.73 19.11 29.39
N GLY A 465 -19.72 20.38 29.83
CA GLY A 465 -20.78 21.36 29.55
C GLY A 465 -20.96 21.67 28.05
N LEU A 466 -19.87 22.01 27.34
CA LEU A 466 -19.95 22.32 25.90
C LEU A 466 -20.25 21.10 25.04
N ASN A 467 -19.75 19.92 25.43
CA ASN A 467 -20.11 18.68 24.77
C ASN A 467 -21.61 18.36 24.97
N TYR A 468 -22.15 18.59 26.18
CA TYR A 468 -23.58 18.47 26.44
C TYR A 468 -24.38 19.41 25.54
N VAL A 469 -24.05 20.69 25.46
CA VAL A 469 -24.69 21.68 24.59
C VAL A 469 -24.70 21.17 23.15
N LYS A 470 -23.56 20.77 22.63
CA LYS A 470 -23.45 20.26 21.26
C LYS A 470 -24.38 19.06 21.03
N ASN A 471 -24.34 18.06 21.90
CA ASN A 471 -25.16 16.86 21.75
C ASN A 471 -26.67 17.16 21.81
N VAL A 472 -27.11 18.05 22.70
CA VAL A 472 -28.52 18.45 22.82
C VAL A 472 -28.96 19.15 21.55
N ILE A 473 -28.18 20.10 21.08
CA ILE A 473 -28.54 20.93 19.91
C ILE A 473 -28.51 20.08 18.62
N GLU A 474 -27.50 19.22 18.42
CA GLU A 474 -27.45 18.31 17.27
C GLU A 474 -28.64 17.34 17.25
N ARG A 475 -29.11 16.88 18.42
CA ARG A 475 -30.31 16.04 18.50
C ARG A 475 -31.61 16.80 18.24
N HIS A 476 -31.64 18.13 18.37
CA HIS A 476 -32.73 19.00 17.89
C HIS A 476 -32.65 19.32 16.39
N GLY A 477 -31.62 18.74 15.68
CA GLY A 477 -31.40 19.02 14.24
C GLY A 477 -30.64 20.34 14.01
N GLY A 478 -30.17 20.98 15.09
CA GLY A 478 -29.40 22.21 15.05
C GLY A 478 -27.88 22.04 15.03
N HIS A 479 -27.18 23.14 15.22
CA HIS A 479 -25.72 23.15 15.36
C HIS A 479 -25.25 24.27 16.29
N VAL A 480 -24.04 24.10 16.85
CA VAL A 480 -23.39 25.10 17.69
C VAL A 480 -22.15 25.61 17.00
N LYS A 481 -21.92 26.93 17.05
CA LYS A 481 -20.73 27.60 16.55
C LYS A 481 -20.09 28.46 17.62
N VAL A 482 -18.78 28.68 17.50
CA VAL A 482 -18.03 29.62 18.35
C VAL A 482 -17.24 30.58 17.46
N GLN A 483 -17.26 31.85 17.84
CA GLN A 483 -16.37 32.88 17.31
C GLN A 483 -15.63 33.49 18.49
N SER A 484 -14.31 33.39 18.49
CA SER A 484 -13.50 33.85 19.64
C SER A 484 -12.10 34.28 19.19
N ALA A 485 -11.52 35.19 19.94
CA ALA A 485 -10.12 35.55 19.81
C ALA A 485 -9.52 35.75 21.20
N LEU A 486 -8.27 35.33 21.39
CA LEU A 486 -7.58 35.48 22.69
C LEU A 486 -7.58 36.93 23.15
N GLY A 487 -8.01 37.15 24.39
CA GLY A 487 -8.12 38.46 25.04
C GLY A 487 -9.30 39.31 24.58
N LYS A 488 -10.19 38.80 23.71
CA LYS A 488 -11.37 39.56 23.19
C LYS A 488 -12.72 38.93 23.55
N GLY A 489 -12.69 37.82 24.33
CA GLY A 489 -13.90 37.06 24.66
C GLY A 489 -14.35 36.09 23.57
N SER A 490 -15.54 35.52 23.76
CA SER A 490 -16.12 34.52 22.88
C SER A 490 -17.61 34.81 22.61
N THR A 491 -18.09 34.35 21.46
CA THR A 491 -19.51 34.33 21.12
C THR A 491 -19.88 32.89 20.75
N PHE A 492 -20.70 32.25 21.55
CA PHE A 492 -21.28 30.95 21.27
C PHE A 492 -22.66 31.12 20.65
N SER A 493 -22.91 30.54 19.49
CA SER A 493 -24.19 30.62 18.80
C SER A 493 -24.81 29.25 18.62
N ILE A 494 -26.02 29.07 19.06
CA ILE A 494 -26.87 27.88 18.88
C ILE A 494 -27.88 28.17 17.78
N PHE A 495 -27.95 27.31 16.77
CA PHE A 495 -28.99 27.32 15.76
C PHE A 495 -29.93 26.14 15.98
N ILE A 496 -31.26 26.41 15.98
CA ILE A 496 -32.34 25.44 15.99
C ILE A 496 -33.19 25.61 14.74
N PRO A 497 -33.35 24.54 13.92
CA PRO A 497 -34.25 24.62 12.77
C PRO A 497 -35.72 24.62 13.18
N LYS A 498 -36.57 25.21 12.38
CA LYS A 498 -38.01 25.09 12.50
C LYS A 498 -38.44 23.69 12.06
N ASP A 499 -39.08 22.93 12.92
CA ASP A 499 -39.43 21.53 12.65
C ASP A 499 -40.85 21.46 12.08
N GLU A 500 -40.97 21.56 10.75
CA GLU A 500 -42.26 21.50 10.02
C GLU A 500 -42.96 20.13 10.18
N SER A 501 -42.28 19.09 10.61
CA SER A 501 -42.81 17.74 10.77
C SER A 501 -43.77 17.59 11.96
N PHE A 502 -43.66 18.47 12.95
CA PHE A 502 -44.53 18.52 14.12
C PHE A 502 -45.74 19.45 13.91
N GLU A 503 -45.67 20.53 13.09
CA GLU A 503 -46.79 21.39 12.76
C GLU A 503 -47.93 20.64 12.05
N ASN A 504 -47.59 19.69 11.18
CA ASN A 504 -48.57 18.86 10.45
C ASN A 504 -49.28 17.78 11.31
N LYS A 505 -48.82 17.51 12.52
CA LYS A 505 -49.44 16.51 13.42
C LYS A 505 -50.46 17.11 14.39
N THR A 506 -50.48 18.45 14.56
CA THR A 506 -51.38 19.15 15.48
C THR A 506 -52.58 19.76 14.73
N SER A 507 -52.63 19.63 13.38
CA SER A 507 -53.68 20.15 12.51
C SER A 507 -54.68 19.06 12.04
N VAL A 508 -54.70 17.87 12.67
CA VAL A 508 -55.67 16.80 12.37
C VAL A 508 -56.51 16.49 13.58
#